data_38b68f45bc5bb2f634c41da28776cc7d
#
_entry.id   38b68f45bc5bb2f634c41da28776cc7d
#
_cell.length_a   1.000
_cell.length_b   1.000
_cell.length_c   1.000
_cell.angle_alpha   90.00
_cell.angle_beta   90.00
_cell.angle_gamma   90.00
#
_symmetry.space_group_name_H-M   'P 1'
#
loop_
_entity.id
_entity.type
_entity.pdbx_description
1 polymer ?
#
loop_
_entity_poly.entity_id
_entity_poly.type
_entity_poly.pdbx_seq_one_letter_code
_entity_poly.pdbx_strand_id
1 'polypeptide(L)'
;MIHWQTYYQQNKEKLPLHEIMQNYSKMMRGYEEQIAGGAQQEESALLPVVTTDSASGGSFYDFSAVGTVVSDGNSPILSRGFVASNSPNPTLPTDSAYVDPTASIGSFSCSNQSISPTNGLVYIRAFATNVNGTAYGTDISIYVSVCLTEGTLVSLSDGTDKAIEDIDYIDDIVVWNFDEAKFDTAKPLYIKQPEVTTKYNLLEFSDGSYLKTIVQHRIFNKQAGKFTYPMTSDTPIGTITFNVKGEEIILIKKSVVMEEVKYYNVITDYHMNLFGNGILTSIGYNNLYPIQNMKFIKDTRKEIAMSEYVGIPTKYYRGLRLSEQVGISIENTINYVSVREAKKKSESTTLIS
;
A
#
# COMPACT_ATOMS: atom_id res chain seq x y z
N MET A 1 16.85 30.14 31.20
CA MET A 1 15.88 29.30 30.47
C MET A 1 16.60 28.05 30.01
N ILE A 2 16.15 26.87 30.40
CA ILE A 2 16.76 25.58 29.94
C ILE A 2 16.09 25.22 28.61
N HIS A 3 16.89 25.09 27.55
CA HIS A 3 16.39 24.71 26.26
C HIS A 3 15.80 23.26 26.33
N TRP A 4 14.69 23.00 25.58
CA TRP A 4 14.00 21.71 25.58
C TRP A 4 14.94 20.50 25.38
N GLN A 5 15.84 20.58 24.44
CA GLN A 5 16.79 19.48 24.16
C GLN A 5 17.64 19.15 25.39
N THR A 6 18.11 20.16 26.10
CA THR A 6 18.91 19.98 27.33
C THR A 6 18.05 19.36 28.41
N TYR A 7 16.82 19.83 28.61
CA TYR A 7 15.89 19.29 29.59
C TYR A 7 15.51 17.84 29.28
N TYR A 8 15.25 17.53 28.02
CA TYR A 8 14.96 16.18 27.56
C TYR A 8 16.14 15.22 27.82
N GLN A 9 17.35 15.58 27.42
CA GLN A 9 18.54 14.75 27.62
C GLN A 9 18.81 14.45 29.11
N GLN A 10 18.48 15.38 29.99
CA GLN A 10 18.64 15.20 31.44
C GLN A 10 17.62 14.26 32.08
N ASN A 11 16.47 14.07 31.45
CA ASN A 11 15.33 13.34 32.02
C ASN A 11 14.90 12.07 31.27
N LYS A 12 15.39 11.86 30.04
CA LYS A 12 14.95 10.76 29.15
C LYS A 12 15.16 9.35 29.70
N GLU A 13 16.12 9.18 30.63
CA GLU A 13 16.38 7.88 31.26
C GLU A 13 15.61 7.69 32.58
N LYS A 14 14.95 8.73 33.07
CA LYS A 14 14.30 8.74 34.37
C LYS A 14 12.78 8.77 34.29
N LEU A 15 12.23 9.30 33.22
CA LEU A 15 10.79 9.54 33.06
C LEU A 15 10.32 9.21 31.63
N PRO A 16 9.08 8.73 31.48
CA PRO A 16 8.44 8.59 30.19
C PRO A 16 8.34 9.95 29.45
N LEU A 17 8.38 9.92 28.14
CA LEU A 17 8.38 11.14 27.29
C LEU A 17 7.23 12.11 27.62
N HIS A 18 6.02 11.59 27.83
CA HIS A 18 4.84 12.41 28.15
C HIS A 18 5.00 13.18 29.48
N GLU A 19 5.62 12.56 30.49
CA GLU A 19 5.90 13.21 31.78
C GLU A 19 7.01 14.26 31.64
N ILE A 20 8.03 13.98 30.85
CA ILE A 20 9.10 14.97 30.56
C ILE A 20 8.49 16.20 29.90
N MET A 21 7.59 16.00 28.93
CA MET A 21 6.89 17.07 28.23
C MET A 21 5.99 17.89 29.18
N GLN A 22 5.22 17.21 30.06
CA GLN A 22 4.36 17.87 31.05
C GLN A 22 5.18 18.70 32.04
N ASN A 23 6.27 18.13 32.54
CA ASN A 23 7.12 18.80 33.52
C ASN A 23 7.86 20.00 32.91
N TYR A 24 8.35 19.87 31.67
CA TYR A 24 8.93 20.98 30.94
C TYR A 24 7.91 22.10 30.71
N SER A 25 6.69 21.76 30.33
CA SER A 25 5.59 22.72 30.15
C SER A 25 5.24 23.45 31.44
N LYS A 26 5.21 22.75 32.57
CA LYS A 26 4.99 23.38 33.88
C LYS A 26 6.13 24.35 34.27
N MET A 27 7.36 23.91 34.01
CA MET A 27 8.54 24.75 34.27
C MET A 27 8.52 26.03 33.41
N MET A 28 8.20 25.89 32.12
CA MET A 28 8.13 27.03 31.19
C MET A 28 7.02 28.02 31.58
N ARG A 29 5.84 27.55 31.98
CA ARG A 29 4.76 28.38 32.51
C ARG A 29 5.20 29.17 33.75
N GLY A 30 5.88 28.51 34.68
CA GLY A 30 6.42 29.21 35.86
C GLY A 30 7.44 30.32 35.53
N TYR A 31 8.22 30.15 34.47
CA TYR A 31 9.11 31.24 33.97
C TYR A 31 8.34 32.39 33.33
N GLU A 32 7.28 32.09 32.58
CA GLU A 32 6.43 33.09 31.94
C GLU A 32 5.66 33.91 32.99
N GLU A 33 5.15 33.26 34.05
CA GLU A 33 4.50 33.96 35.19
C GLU A 33 5.46 34.89 35.94
N GLN A 34 6.75 34.56 36.03
CA GLN A 34 7.76 35.41 36.66
C GLN A 34 8.17 36.62 35.80
N ILE A 35 8.04 36.53 34.47
CA ILE A 35 8.40 37.61 33.55
C ILE A 35 7.21 38.56 33.30
N ALA A 36 5.99 38.07 33.43
CA ALA A 36 4.76 38.81 33.11
C ALA A 36 4.16 39.59 34.28
N GLY A 37 4.99 40.29 35.05
CA GLY A 37 4.54 41.31 36.01
C GLY A 37 3.95 42.58 35.35
N GLY A 38 3.47 42.51 34.12
CA GLY A 38 2.80 43.59 33.38
C GLY A 38 1.65 42.99 32.55
N ALA A 39 0.45 43.49 32.82
CA ALA A 39 -0.79 43.04 32.19
C ALA A 39 -0.70 42.97 30.66
N GLN A 40 -0.60 41.76 30.13
CA GLN A 40 -0.96 41.45 28.75
C GLN A 40 -2.09 40.41 28.77
N GLN A 41 -3.13 40.64 27.99
CA GLN A 41 -4.17 39.65 27.73
C GLN A 41 -3.48 38.33 27.35
N GLU A 42 -3.76 37.26 28.11
CA GLU A 42 -3.38 35.90 27.72
C GLU A 42 -4.06 35.58 26.40
N GLU A 43 -3.36 35.72 25.28
CA GLU A 43 -3.77 35.03 24.06
C GLU A 43 -3.74 33.51 24.38
N SER A 44 -4.91 32.94 24.44
CA SER A 44 -5.09 31.50 24.69
C SER A 44 -4.20 30.71 23.76
N ALA A 45 -3.24 29.99 24.32
CA ALA A 45 -2.37 29.14 23.52
C ALA A 45 -3.20 28.03 22.85
N LEU A 46 -3.15 28.00 21.54
CA LEU A 46 -3.94 27.12 20.67
C LEU A 46 -3.11 25.90 20.24
N LEU A 47 -3.80 24.89 19.71
CA LEU A 47 -3.12 23.82 18.98
C LEU A 47 -2.39 24.39 17.75
N PRO A 48 -1.32 23.73 17.29
CA PRO A 48 -0.71 24.08 16.00
C PRO A 48 -1.70 23.98 14.85
N VAL A 49 -1.43 24.70 13.77
CA VAL A 49 -2.12 24.49 12.49
C VAL A 49 -1.14 23.82 11.54
N VAL A 50 -1.48 22.66 11.03
CA VAL A 50 -0.63 21.85 10.15
C VAL A 50 -1.43 21.33 8.96
N THR A 51 -0.79 21.28 7.80
CA THR A 51 -1.35 20.72 6.56
C THR A 51 -0.52 19.54 6.09
N THR A 52 -1.19 18.55 5.49
CA THR A 52 -0.54 17.53 4.68
C THR A 52 -0.63 17.98 3.24
N ASP A 53 0.50 18.37 2.65
CA ASP A 53 0.51 19.05 1.35
C ASP A 53 0.56 18.05 0.19
N SER A 54 1.35 16.98 0.35
CA SER A 54 1.42 15.89 -0.59
C SER A 54 1.89 14.60 0.08
N ALA A 55 1.51 13.46 -0.51
CA ALA A 55 2.06 12.17 -0.15
C ALA A 55 2.12 11.29 -1.39
N SER A 56 3.15 10.44 -1.48
CA SER A 56 3.33 9.45 -2.52
C SER A 56 3.78 8.14 -1.92
N GLY A 57 3.33 7.02 -2.48
CA GLY A 57 3.79 5.69 -2.11
C GLY A 57 5.06 5.34 -2.86
N GLY A 58 6.03 4.75 -2.15
CA GLY A 58 7.17 4.10 -2.76
C GLY A 58 6.87 2.64 -3.11
N SER A 59 7.83 1.99 -3.76
CA SER A 59 7.70 0.58 -4.18
C SER A 59 7.97 -0.41 -3.05
N PHE A 60 8.33 0.02 -1.84
CA PHE A 60 8.87 -0.83 -0.77
C PHE A 60 8.33 -0.50 0.63
N TYR A 61 7.01 -0.60 0.83
CA TYR A 61 6.42 -0.33 2.13
C TYR A 61 6.90 1.00 2.70
N ASP A 62 7.08 1.96 1.82
CA ASP A 62 7.55 3.28 2.18
C ASP A 62 6.65 4.36 1.58
N PHE A 63 6.74 5.53 2.16
CA PHE A 63 6.07 6.72 1.67
C PHE A 63 7.03 7.91 1.71
N SER A 64 6.74 8.87 0.86
CA SER A 64 7.32 10.20 0.91
C SER A 64 6.18 11.19 1.07
N ALA A 65 6.38 12.21 1.89
CA ALA A 65 5.35 13.21 2.14
C ALA A 65 5.95 14.60 2.38
N VAL A 66 5.13 15.61 2.10
CA VAL A 66 5.39 17.01 2.40
C VAL A 66 4.25 17.54 3.24
N GLY A 67 4.57 18.30 4.27
CA GLY A 67 3.61 18.99 5.14
C GLY A 67 4.12 20.37 5.55
N THR A 68 3.22 21.19 6.03
CA THR A 68 3.55 22.54 6.48
C THR A 68 2.93 22.84 7.84
N VAL A 69 3.74 23.23 8.82
CA VAL A 69 3.23 23.85 10.04
C VAL A 69 2.98 25.31 9.72
N VAL A 70 1.71 25.68 9.64
CA VAL A 70 1.25 27.03 9.27
C VAL A 70 1.33 27.98 10.46
N SER A 71 1.03 27.47 11.67
CA SER A 71 1.07 28.22 12.92
C SER A 71 1.46 27.32 14.07
N ASP A 72 2.21 27.82 15.02
CA ASP A 72 2.56 27.15 16.27
C ASP A 72 1.47 27.27 17.35
N GLY A 73 0.41 28.03 17.11
CA GLY A 73 -0.66 28.27 18.07
C GLY A 73 -0.22 29.13 19.25
N ASN A 74 0.69 30.05 19.05
CA ASN A 74 1.34 30.90 20.06
C ASN A 74 2.11 30.09 21.12
N SER A 75 2.65 28.94 20.74
CA SER A 75 3.45 28.06 21.61
C SER A 75 4.44 27.26 20.78
N PRO A 76 5.71 27.17 21.18
CA PRO A 76 6.75 26.51 20.39
C PRO A 76 6.37 25.09 19.99
N ILE A 77 6.67 24.72 18.75
CA ILE A 77 6.51 23.36 18.26
C ILE A 77 7.50 22.45 18.99
N LEU A 78 7.00 21.41 19.59
CA LEU A 78 7.78 20.38 20.31
C LEU A 78 8.18 19.24 19.38
N SER A 79 7.30 18.85 18.47
CA SER A 79 7.56 17.83 17.43
C SER A 79 6.65 18.04 16.24
N ARG A 80 7.10 17.61 15.07
CA ARG A 80 6.30 17.51 13.84
C ARG A 80 6.74 16.29 13.05
N GLY A 81 5.89 15.86 12.13
CA GLY A 81 6.20 14.68 11.34
C GLY A 81 5.00 14.15 10.58
N PHE A 82 5.04 12.87 10.26
CA PHE A 82 3.98 12.17 9.54
C PHE A 82 3.59 10.90 10.28
N VAL A 83 2.31 10.57 10.22
CA VAL A 83 1.75 9.29 10.67
C VAL A 83 1.09 8.60 9.49
N ALA A 84 1.24 7.28 9.42
CA ALA A 84 0.65 6.46 8.39
C ALA A 84 -0.08 5.25 8.98
N SER A 85 -1.21 4.85 8.38
CA SER A 85 -2.02 3.70 8.80
C SER A 85 -2.87 3.20 7.64
N ASN A 86 -3.32 1.95 7.71
CA ASN A 86 -4.34 1.42 6.80
C ASN A 86 -5.77 1.92 7.11
N SER A 87 -5.96 2.59 8.23
CA SER A 87 -7.23 3.20 8.59
C SER A 87 -7.20 4.70 8.34
N PRO A 88 -8.31 5.32 7.91
CA PRO A 88 -8.41 6.77 7.78
C PRO A 88 -8.11 7.50 9.10
N ASN A 89 -7.65 8.73 8.97
CA ASN A 89 -7.35 9.61 10.10
C ASN A 89 -6.34 9.03 11.10
N PRO A 90 -5.14 8.57 10.66
CA PRO A 90 -4.12 8.05 11.57
C PRO A 90 -3.72 9.10 12.62
N THR A 91 -3.44 8.65 13.83
CA THR A 91 -3.02 9.48 14.96
C THR A 91 -1.89 8.81 15.72
N LEU A 92 -1.13 9.58 16.49
CA LEU A 92 -0.15 9.02 17.43
C LEU A 92 -0.86 8.39 18.65
N PRO A 93 -0.30 7.30 19.22
CA PRO A 93 0.87 6.56 18.74
C PRO A 93 0.50 5.60 17.59
N THR A 94 1.43 5.42 16.66
CA THR A 94 1.33 4.43 15.58
C THR A 94 2.71 3.87 15.26
N ASP A 95 2.76 2.63 14.77
CA ASP A 95 4.03 1.97 14.38
C ASP A 95 4.68 2.61 13.13
N SER A 96 3.90 3.35 12.35
CA SER A 96 4.37 4.05 11.15
C SER A 96 4.36 5.57 11.37
N ALA A 97 5.20 6.03 12.28
CA ALA A 97 5.40 7.46 12.52
C ALA A 97 6.82 7.88 12.15
N TYR A 98 6.92 8.97 11.39
CA TYR A 98 8.16 9.70 11.14
C TYR A 98 8.14 11.01 11.91
N VAL A 99 9.20 11.29 12.67
CA VAL A 99 9.39 12.56 13.39
C VAL A 99 10.50 13.33 12.71
N ASP A 100 10.18 14.54 12.23
CA ASP A 100 11.17 15.47 11.69
C ASP A 100 12.12 15.92 12.82
N PRO A 101 13.44 15.87 12.63
CA PRO A 101 14.40 16.34 13.63
C PRO A 101 14.31 17.83 13.93
N THR A 102 13.63 18.60 13.08
CA THR A 102 13.47 20.05 13.23
C THR A 102 12.07 20.41 13.71
N ALA A 103 11.92 20.75 14.97
CA ALA A 103 10.66 21.19 15.55
C ALA A 103 10.48 22.72 15.31
N SER A 104 9.86 23.11 14.19
CA SER A 104 9.67 24.53 13.81
C SER A 104 8.43 24.73 12.94
N ILE A 105 8.02 25.99 12.76
CA ILE A 105 7.06 26.42 11.74
C ILE A 105 7.67 26.21 10.35
N GLY A 106 6.85 26.10 9.32
CA GLY A 106 7.22 25.99 7.92
C GLY A 106 7.12 24.58 7.35
N SER A 107 7.54 24.43 6.11
CA SER A 107 7.47 23.17 5.38
C SER A 107 8.48 22.15 5.91
N PHE A 108 8.11 20.89 5.84
CA PHE A 108 8.96 19.74 6.18
C PHE A 108 8.59 18.55 5.31
N SER A 109 9.50 17.60 5.18
CA SER A 109 9.29 16.44 4.33
C SER A 109 9.94 15.19 4.91
N CYS A 110 9.45 14.05 4.47
CA CYS A 110 10.13 12.78 4.64
C CYS A 110 10.25 12.05 3.31
N SER A 111 11.21 11.15 3.21
CA SER A 111 11.42 10.31 2.03
C SER A 111 11.65 8.87 2.45
N ASN A 112 11.04 7.94 1.74
CA ASN A 112 11.22 6.50 1.92
C ASN A 112 11.02 6.03 3.37
N GLN A 113 10.01 6.55 4.04
CA GLN A 113 9.67 6.15 5.40
C GLN A 113 8.87 4.85 5.39
N SER A 114 9.29 3.88 6.19
CA SER A 114 8.63 2.57 6.26
C SER A 114 7.19 2.68 6.76
N ILE A 115 6.31 1.89 6.13
CA ILE A 115 4.91 1.73 6.52
C ILE A 115 4.71 0.34 7.10
N SER A 116 4.06 0.24 8.25
CA SER A 116 3.64 -1.03 8.86
C SER A 116 2.25 -0.87 9.51
N PRO A 117 1.32 -1.78 9.31
CA PRO A 117 1.26 -2.86 8.32
C PRO A 117 0.87 -2.37 6.93
N THR A 118 1.12 -3.17 5.91
CA THR A 118 1.15 -2.75 4.50
C THR A 118 0.12 -3.50 3.68
N ASN A 119 -1.12 -3.09 3.72
CA ASN A 119 -2.17 -3.67 2.89
C ASN A 119 -2.85 -2.59 2.03
N GLY A 120 -2.38 -2.42 0.82
CA GLY A 120 -3.09 -1.68 -0.20
C GLY A 120 -3.20 -0.17 0.01
N LEU A 121 -4.29 0.29 0.57
CA LEU A 121 -4.54 1.70 0.82
C LEU A 121 -3.93 2.13 2.15
N VAL A 122 -3.11 3.16 2.10
CA VAL A 122 -2.45 3.76 3.27
C VAL A 122 -2.84 5.23 3.36
N TYR A 123 -3.22 5.67 4.54
CA TYR A 123 -3.53 7.06 4.85
C TYR A 123 -2.35 7.69 5.56
N ILE A 124 -1.92 8.85 5.09
CA ILE A 124 -0.77 9.60 5.61
C ILE A 124 -1.25 10.96 6.05
N ARG A 125 -0.88 11.37 7.26
CA ARG A 125 -1.15 12.70 7.80
C ARG A 125 0.09 13.35 8.36
N ALA A 126 0.25 14.62 8.10
CA ALA A 126 1.16 15.45 8.85
C ALA A 126 0.63 15.70 10.26
N PHE A 127 1.52 15.80 11.24
CA PHE A 127 1.19 16.23 12.60
C PHE A 127 2.15 17.29 13.09
N ALA A 128 1.69 18.10 14.03
CA ALA A 128 2.52 19.00 14.81
C ALA A 128 2.00 19.04 16.25
N THR A 129 2.93 19.10 17.20
CA THR A 129 2.65 19.09 18.64
C THR A 129 3.27 20.30 19.30
N ASN A 130 2.50 21.00 20.11
CA ASN A 130 2.97 21.99 21.07
C ASN A 130 2.57 21.58 22.49
N VAL A 131 2.73 22.46 23.46
CA VAL A 131 2.36 22.16 24.88
C VAL A 131 0.86 21.95 25.09
N ASN A 132 0.01 22.38 24.14
CA ASN A 132 -1.45 22.27 24.24
C ASN A 132 -1.97 20.97 23.60
N GLY A 133 -1.14 20.28 22.83
CA GLY A 133 -1.50 19.01 22.22
C GLY A 133 -1.00 18.86 20.79
N THR A 134 -1.51 17.84 20.12
CA THR A 134 -1.16 17.48 18.75
C THR A 134 -2.31 17.83 17.81
N ALA A 135 -1.98 18.55 16.74
CA ALA A 135 -2.86 18.79 15.60
C ALA A 135 -2.43 17.93 14.41
N TYR A 136 -3.38 17.65 13.52
CA TYR A 136 -3.18 16.84 12.33
C TYR A 136 -3.72 17.54 11.09
N GLY A 137 -3.01 17.40 9.99
CA GLY A 137 -3.49 17.79 8.66
C GLY A 137 -4.60 16.84 8.16
N THR A 138 -5.15 17.13 7.00
CA THR A 138 -6.03 16.20 6.30
C THR A 138 -5.20 15.00 5.84
N ASP A 139 -5.75 13.78 5.92
CA ASP A 139 -5.06 12.61 5.41
C ASP A 139 -5.08 12.55 3.88
N ILE A 140 -3.98 12.06 3.33
CA ILE A 140 -3.85 11.74 1.91
C ILE A 140 -3.71 10.22 1.82
N SER A 141 -4.56 9.62 1.01
CA SER A 141 -4.48 8.18 0.77
C SER A 141 -3.57 7.87 -0.41
N ILE A 142 -2.69 6.91 -0.21
CA ILE A 142 -1.80 6.38 -1.26
C ILE A 142 -2.02 4.88 -1.43
N TYR A 143 -1.78 4.40 -2.65
CA TYR A 143 -1.73 2.96 -2.92
C TYR A 143 -0.28 2.50 -3.02
N VAL A 144 0.01 1.39 -2.35
CA VAL A 144 1.27 0.69 -2.56
C VAL A 144 1.05 -0.34 -3.66
N SER A 145 1.75 -0.16 -4.77
CA SER A 145 1.56 -0.93 -6.01
C SER A 145 2.04 -2.37 -5.89
N VAL A 146 1.28 -3.29 -6.50
CA VAL A 146 1.60 -4.72 -6.62
C VAL A 146 1.87 -4.99 -8.10
N CYS A 147 3.11 -5.20 -8.49
CA CYS A 147 3.50 -5.24 -9.90
C CYS A 147 4.65 -6.20 -10.16
N LEU A 148 4.81 -6.58 -11.43
CA LEU A 148 5.93 -7.32 -11.97
C LEU A 148 6.85 -6.38 -12.74
N THR A 149 8.13 -6.70 -12.80
CA THR A 149 9.08 -5.86 -13.51
C THR A 149 9.02 -6.07 -15.01
N GLU A 150 9.50 -5.07 -15.75
CA GLU A 150 9.82 -5.15 -17.18
C GLU A 150 10.56 -6.46 -17.51
N GLY A 151 10.24 -7.05 -18.64
CA GLY A 151 10.82 -8.32 -19.09
C GLY A 151 10.26 -9.57 -18.41
N THR A 152 9.28 -9.45 -17.49
CA THR A 152 8.59 -10.62 -16.97
C THR A 152 7.76 -11.26 -18.07
N LEU A 153 8.00 -12.53 -18.35
CA LEU A 153 7.26 -13.30 -19.34
C LEU A 153 5.92 -13.77 -18.77
N VAL A 154 4.84 -13.39 -19.41
CA VAL A 154 3.47 -13.82 -19.08
C VAL A 154 3.07 -14.94 -20.02
N SER A 155 2.64 -16.08 -19.46
CA SER A 155 2.28 -17.26 -20.24
C SER A 155 0.90 -17.09 -20.90
N LEU A 156 0.83 -17.35 -22.21
CA LEU A 156 -0.38 -17.25 -23.03
C LEU A 156 -0.99 -18.62 -23.33
N SER A 157 -2.27 -18.62 -23.67
CA SER A 157 -3.05 -19.85 -23.89
C SER A 157 -2.65 -20.62 -25.14
N ASP A 158 -1.95 -19.99 -26.07
CA ASP A 158 -1.40 -20.62 -27.26
C ASP A 158 -0.07 -21.37 -27.03
N GLY A 159 0.41 -21.35 -25.78
CA GLY A 159 1.67 -21.98 -25.37
C GLY A 159 2.90 -21.10 -25.55
N THR A 160 2.73 -19.86 -25.94
CA THR A 160 3.82 -18.86 -26.01
C THR A 160 3.90 -18.05 -24.73
N ASP A 161 5.02 -17.37 -24.54
CA ASP A 161 5.19 -16.37 -23.50
C ASP A 161 5.36 -15.00 -24.15
N LYS A 162 4.84 -13.96 -23.50
CA LYS A 162 4.93 -12.57 -23.97
C LYS A 162 5.41 -11.67 -22.84
N ALA A 163 6.32 -10.74 -23.13
CA ALA A 163 6.80 -9.81 -22.12
C ALA A 163 5.63 -8.95 -21.58
N ILE A 164 5.63 -8.69 -20.28
CA ILE A 164 4.51 -8.01 -19.60
C ILE A 164 4.26 -6.61 -20.17
N GLU A 165 5.30 -5.93 -20.63
CA GLU A 165 5.24 -4.64 -21.32
C GLU A 165 4.53 -4.69 -22.67
N ASP A 166 4.48 -5.85 -23.30
CA ASP A 166 3.88 -6.08 -24.61
C ASP A 166 2.47 -6.69 -24.53
N ILE A 167 2.00 -7.02 -23.33
CA ILE A 167 0.65 -7.57 -23.13
C ILE A 167 -0.41 -6.57 -23.59
N ASP A 168 -1.38 -7.07 -24.35
CA ASP A 168 -2.51 -6.31 -24.86
C ASP A 168 -3.86 -6.94 -24.45
N TYR A 169 -4.93 -6.17 -24.52
CA TYR A 169 -6.30 -6.58 -24.18
C TYR A 169 -6.85 -7.74 -25.01
N ILE A 170 -6.21 -8.06 -26.13
CA ILE A 170 -6.59 -9.20 -27.00
C ILE A 170 -5.93 -10.52 -26.56
N ASP A 171 -4.90 -10.47 -25.72
CA ASP A 171 -4.14 -11.66 -25.30
C ASP A 171 -4.99 -12.58 -24.42
N ASP A 172 -4.83 -13.89 -24.58
CA ASP A 172 -5.42 -14.91 -23.72
C ASP A 172 -4.37 -15.41 -22.73
N ILE A 173 -4.39 -14.86 -21.51
CA ILE A 173 -3.43 -15.15 -20.45
C ILE A 173 -3.80 -16.47 -19.75
N VAL A 174 -2.82 -17.35 -19.51
CA VAL A 174 -2.98 -18.53 -18.70
C VAL A 174 -3.14 -18.16 -17.23
N VAL A 175 -4.19 -18.65 -16.60
CA VAL A 175 -4.51 -18.46 -15.20
C VAL A 175 -4.80 -19.81 -14.52
N TRP A 176 -4.73 -19.84 -13.20
CA TRP A 176 -5.15 -20.99 -12.43
C TRP A 176 -6.56 -20.79 -11.87
N ASN A 177 -7.46 -21.70 -12.22
CA ASN A 177 -8.83 -21.74 -11.70
C ASN A 177 -8.84 -22.58 -10.41
N PHE A 178 -8.88 -21.90 -9.27
CA PHE A 178 -8.89 -22.55 -7.96
C PHE A 178 -10.18 -23.28 -7.65
N ASP A 179 -11.31 -22.90 -8.25
CA ASP A 179 -12.61 -23.56 -8.02
C ASP A 179 -12.67 -24.93 -8.68
N GLU A 180 -12.06 -25.05 -9.85
CA GLU A 180 -12.08 -26.26 -10.65
C GLU A 180 -10.73 -26.99 -10.64
N ALA A 181 -9.73 -26.46 -9.93
CA ALA A 181 -8.36 -26.98 -9.82
C ALA A 181 -7.73 -27.32 -11.19
N LYS A 182 -7.81 -26.37 -12.14
CA LYS A 182 -7.31 -26.54 -13.50
C LYS A 182 -6.73 -25.25 -14.07
N PHE A 183 -5.96 -25.37 -15.13
CA PHE A 183 -5.61 -24.22 -15.96
C PHE A 183 -6.85 -23.71 -16.68
N ASP A 184 -6.94 -22.40 -16.80
CA ASP A 184 -7.97 -21.67 -17.52
C ASP A 184 -7.33 -20.47 -18.23
N THR A 185 -8.12 -19.70 -18.94
CA THR A 185 -7.65 -18.50 -19.65
C THR A 185 -8.45 -17.28 -19.22
N ALA A 186 -7.78 -16.16 -19.17
CA ALA A 186 -8.39 -14.87 -18.87
C ALA A 186 -7.83 -13.79 -19.79
N LYS A 187 -8.59 -12.74 -20.01
CA LYS A 187 -8.10 -11.57 -20.76
C LYS A 187 -7.72 -10.44 -19.82
N PRO A 188 -6.77 -9.59 -20.23
CA PRO A 188 -6.52 -8.37 -19.49
C PRO A 188 -7.78 -7.51 -19.39
N LEU A 189 -8.20 -7.21 -18.17
CA LEU A 189 -9.24 -6.25 -17.87
C LEU A 189 -8.67 -4.84 -17.74
N TYR A 190 -7.45 -4.75 -17.20
CA TYR A 190 -6.75 -3.50 -17.00
C TYR A 190 -5.23 -3.72 -17.13
N ILE A 191 -4.59 -2.82 -17.84
CA ILE A 191 -3.14 -2.78 -17.99
C ILE A 191 -2.68 -1.41 -17.47
N LYS A 192 -1.92 -1.44 -16.37
CA LYS A 192 -1.38 -0.22 -15.78
C LYS A 192 -0.25 0.34 -16.64
N GLN A 193 -0.25 1.65 -16.83
CA GLN A 193 0.90 2.34 -17.42
C GLN A 193 2.14 2.13 -16.54
N PRO A 194 3.32 1.94 -17.17
CA PRO A 194 4.53 1.67 -16.43
C PRO A 194 4.93 2.82 -15.52
N GLU A 195 5.45 2.45 -14.37
CA GLU A 195 6.13 3.35 -13.44
C GLU A 195 7.55 2.83 -13.21
N VAL A 196 8.40 3.64 -12.60
CA VAL A 196 9.81 3.31 -12.34
C VAL A 196 10.04 3.14 -10.84
N THR A 197 10.87 2.17 -10.49
CA THR A 197 11.39 1.99 -9.13
C THR A 197 12.90 1.82 -9.16
N THR A 198 13.58 2.10 -8.05
CA THR A 198 15.04 1.94 -7.90
C THR A 198 15.43 0.61 -7.23
N LYS A 199 14.44 -0.25 -6.98
CA LYS A 199 14.68 -1.54 -6.31
C LYS A 199 13.53 -2.51 -6.58
N TYR A 200 13.83 -3.82 -6.54
CA TYR A 200 12.85 -4.89 -6.67
C TYR A 200 13.24 -6.12 -5.83
N ASN A 201 12.32 -7.03 -5.61
CA ASN A 201 12.60 -8.34 -5.05
C ASN A 201 12.97 -9.32 -6.15
N LEU A 202 14.04 -10.05 -5.97
CA LEU A 202 14.43 -11.19 -6.79
C LEU A 202 14.14 -12.48 -6.01
N LEU A 203 13.30 -13.32 -6.58
CA LEU A 203 12.93 -14.63 -6.06
C LEU A 203 13.51 -15.70 -6.99
N GLU A 204 14.25 -16.65 -6.47
CA GLU A 204 14.90 -17.73 -7.23
C GLU A 204 14.31 -19.08 -6.79
N PHE A 205 14.04 -19.95 -7.76
CA PHE A 205 13.35 -21.24 -7.53
C PHE A 205 14.20 -22.42 -7.90
N SER A 206 13.81 -23.61 -7.41
CA SER A 206 14.56 -24.85 -7.51
C SER A 206 14.72 -25.38 -8.94
N ASP A 207 13.86 -24.98 -9.86
CA ASP A 207 13.89 -25.33 -11.28
C ASP A 207 14.77 -24.36 -12.11
N GLY A 208 15.41 -23.39 -11.46
CA GLY A 208 16.22 -22.36 -12.09
C GLY A 208 15.42 -21.15 -12.56
N SER A 209 14.10 -21.17 -12.44
CA SER A 209 13.27 -20.01 -12.72
C SER A 209 13.45 -18.89 -11.68
N TYR A 210 13.10 -17.68 -12.05
CA TYR A 210 13.16 -16.54 -11.14
C TYR A 210 11.99 -15.60 -11.41
N LEU A 211 11.63 -14.81 -10.40
CA LEU A 211 10.61 -13.77 -10.52
C LEU A 211 11.14 -12.46 -9.91
N LYS A 212 11.01 -11.38 -10.68
CA LYS A 212 11.30 -10.02 -10.20
C LYS A 212 9.99 -9.34 -9.87
N THR A 213 9.82 -8.95 -8.61
CA THR A 213 8.55 -8.37 -8.15
C THR A 213 8.77 -7.04 -7.45
N ILE A 214 7.79 -6.17 -7.55
CA ILE A 214 7.70 -5.03 -6.66
C ILE A 214 7.10 -5.50 -5.34
N VAL A 215 7.37 -4.83 -4.28
CA VAL A 215 7.29 -5.22 -2.87
C VAL A 215 6.12 -6.11 -2.46
N GLN A 216 4.92 -5.81 -2.88
CA GLN A 216 3.70 -6.49 -2.42
C GLN A 216 3.17 -7.54 -3.39
N HIS A 217 3.93 -7.86 -4.41
CA HIS A 217 3.51 -8.89 -5.34
C HIS A 217 3.61 -10.26 -4.67
N ARG A 218 2.50 -10.99 -4.62
CA ARG A 218 2.38 -12.25 -3.91
C ARG A 218 2.65 -13.43 -4.83
N ILE A 219 3.29 -14.45 -4.30
CA ILE A 219 3.38 -15.77 -4.94
C ILE A 219 2.43 -16.74 -4.24
N PHE A 220 1.96 -17.75 -4.94
CA PHE A 220 1.16 -18.80 -4.34
C PHE A 220 2.03 -19.61 -3.37
N ASN A 221 1.55 -19.81 -2.15
CA ASN A 221 2.17 -20.65 -1.14
C ASN A 221 1.30 -21.87 -0.93
N LYS A 222 1.74 -23.03 -1.45
CA LYS A 222 1.00 -24.27 -1.39
C LYS A 222 0.74 -24.72 0.05
N GLN A 223 1.74 -24.62 0.93
CA GLN A 223 1.60 -25.05 2.32
C GLN A 223 0.57 -24.21 3.08
N ALA A 224 0.47 -22.91 2.75
CA ALA A 224 -0.52 -22.01 3.35
C ALA A 224 -1.88 -22.05 2.61
N GLY A 225 -1.94 -22.64 1.40
CA GLY A 225 -3.14 -22.67 0.56
C GLY A 225 -3.62 -21.30 0.09
N LYS A 226 -2.71 -20.31 0.00
CA LYS A 226 -3.03 -18.91 -0.35
C LYS A 226 -1.84 -18.18 -0.96
N PHE A 227 -2.10 -17.00 -1.53
CA PHE A 227 -1.04 -16.10 -1.95
C PHE A 227 -0.43 -15.38 -0.74
N THR A 228 0.90 -15.39 -0.64
CA THR A 228 1.65 -14.78 0.46
C THR A 228 2.73 -13.83 -0.05
N TYR A 229 3.12 -12.88 0.79
CA TYR A 229 4.13 -11.87 0.45
C TYR A 229 5.54 -12.45 0.53
N PRO A 230 6.33 -12.45 -0.55
CA PRO A 230 7.60 -13.16 -0.59
C PRO A 230 8.61 -12.71 0.47
N MET A 231 8.63 -11.43 0.81
CA MET A 231 9.64 -10.88 1.72
C MET A 231 9.24 -10.89 3.19
N THR A 232 8.12 -11.51 3.53
CA THR A 232 7.66 -11.66 4.92
C THR A 232 7.98 -13.04 5.49
N SER A 233 7.67 -13.25 6.77
CA SER A 233 7.72 -14.55 7.44
C SER A 233 6.73 -15.58 6.88
N ASP A 234 5.67 -15.11 6.21
CA ASP A 234 4.63 -15.96 5.64
C ASP A 234 5.10 -16.74 4.41
N THR A 235 6.23 -16.34 3.84
CA THR A 235 6.86 -16.99 2.69
C THR A 235 8.32 -17.31 3.00
N PRO A 236 8.62 -18.28 3.86
CA PRO A 236 10.01 -18.66 4.16
C PRO A 236 10.69 -19.28 2.92
N ILE A 237 12.02 -19.33 2.93
CA ILE A 237 12.77 -20.21 2.03
C ILE A 237 12.27 -21.64 2.26
N GLY A 238 12.05 -22.39 1.18
CA GLY A 238 11.39 -23.71 1.22
C GLY A 238 9.89 -23.64 0.91
N THR A 239 9.32 -22.44 0.70
CA THR A 239 7.94 -22.32 0.22
C THR A 239 7.77 -23.01 -1.12
N ILE A 240 6.76 -23.86 -1.24
CA ILE A 240 6.38 -24.57 -2.46
C ILE A 240 5.33 -23.74 -3.19
N THR A 241 5.54 -23.52 -4.48
CA THR A 241 4.57 -22.95 -5.42
C THR A 241 4.45 -23.83 -6.66
N PHE A 242 3.67 -23.38 -7.63
CA PHE A 242 3.49 -24.10 -8.90
C PHE A 242 4.04 -23.30 -10.07
N ASN A 243 4.61 -24.03 -11.03
CA ASN A 243 4.92 -23.46 -12.33
C ASN A 243 3.74 -23.68 -13.33
N VAL A 244 3.87 -23.07 -14.50
CA VAL A 244 2.85 -23.13 -15.58
C VAL A 244 2.63 -24.56 -16.14
N LYS A 245 3.50 -25.51 -15.82
CA LYS A 245 3.32 -26.92 -16.15
C LYS A 245 2.56 -27.71 -15.07
N GLY A 246 2.19 -27.05 -13.98
CA GLY A 246 1.58 -27.70 -12.82
C GLY A 246 2.57 -28.41 -11.90
N GLU A 247 3.86 -28.24 -12.12
CA GLU A 247 4.92 -28.83 -11.30
C GLU A 247 5.19 -27.99 -10.06
N GLU A 248 5.47 -28.67 -8.95
CA GLU A 248 5.88 -28.01 -7.71
C GLU A 248 7.32 -27.52 -7.81
N ILE A 249 7.52 -26.25 -7.53
CA ILE A 249 8.83 -25.63 -7.43
C ILE A 249 9.03 -24.98 -6.06
N ILE A 250 10.27 -24.90 -5.59
CA ILE A 250 10.60 -24.45 -4.25
C ILE A 250 11.31 -23.12 -4.31
N LEU A 251 10.87 -22.15 -3.52
CA LEU A 251 11.59 -20.89 -3.32
C LEU A 251 12.90 -21.18 -2.56
N ILE A 252 14.03 -21.02 -3.24
CA ILE A 252 15.36 -21.33 -2.70
C ILE A 252 16.14 -20.09 -2.25
N LYS A 253 15.81 -18.92 -2.81
CA LYS A 253 16.45 -17.68 -2.43
C LYS A 253 15.54 -16.48 -2.67
N LYS A 254 15.66 -15.47 -1.82
CA LYS A 254 15.02 -14.17 -1.97
C LYS A 254 15.98 -13.05 -1.58
N SER A 255 15.99 -11.99 -2.36
CA SER A 255 16.88 -10.84 -2.14
C SER A 255 16.22 -9.55 -2.66
N VAL A 256 16.67 -8.42 -2.12
CA VAL A 256 16.35 -7.09 -2.66
C VAL A 256 17.49 -6.67 -3.56
N VAL A 257 17.16 -6.25 -4.77
CA VAL A 257 18.12 -5.75 -5.76
C VAL A 257 17.92 -4.24 -5.89
N MET A 258 19.01 -3.48 -5.80
CA MET A 258 19.02 -2.02 -5.95
C MET A 258 19.39 -1.70 -7.41
N GLU A 259 18.35 -1.57 -8.24
CA GLU A 259 18.46 -1.29 -9.67
C GLU A 259 17.21 -0.58 -10.13
N GLU A 260 17.37 0.41 -11.01
CA GLU A 260 16.22 1.09 -11.62
C GLU A 260 15.57 0.18 -12.66
N VAL A 261 14.26 0.00 -12.53
CA VAL A 261 13.47 -0.86 -13.42
C VAL A 261 12.05 -0.31 -13.56
N LYS A 262 11.46 -0.47 -14.75
CA LYS A 262 10.02 -0.26 -14.93
C LYS A 262 9.24 -1.43 -14.39
N TYR A 263 8.02 -1.15 -13.96
CA TYR A 263 7.10 -2.18 -13.50
C TYR A 263 5.70 -1.99 -14.04
N TYR A 264 5.02 -3.11 -14.20
CA TYR A 264 3.73 -3.23 -14.86
C TYR A 264 2.76 -4.01 -14.01
N ASN A 265 1.49 -3.75 -14.18
CA ASN A 265 0.42 -4.53 -13.59
C ASN A 265 -0.63 -4.86 -14.64
N VAL A 266 -0.95 -6.13 -14.75
CA VAL A 266 -2.01 -6.64 -15.61
C VAL A 266 -3.06 -7.28 -14.71
N ILE A 267 -4.28 -6.77 -14.76
CA ILE A 267 -5.42 -7.33 -14.04
C ILE A 267 -6.23 -8.14 -15.02
N THR A 268 -6.45 -9.41 -14.73
CA THR A 268 -7.25 -10.32 -15.54
C THR A 268 -8.74 -10.21 -15.21
N ASP A 269 -9.59 -10.48 -16.18
CA ASP A 269 -11.05 -10.48 -16.01
C ASP A 269 -11.56 -11.67 -15.17
N TYR A 270 -10.72 -12.73 -15.00
CA TYR A 270 -11.03 -13.92 -14.19
C TYR A 270 -9.83 -14.36 -13.36
N HIS A 271 -10.09 -15.05 -12.25
CA HIS A 271 -9.17 -15.83 -11.41
C HIS A 271 -8.08 -15.06 -10.68
N MET A 272 -7.91 -13.76 -10.88
CA MET A 272 -7.02 -12.87 -10.11
C MET A 272 -5.58 -13.36 -9.95
N ASN A 273 -5.08 -14.07 -10.93
CA ASN A 273 -3.71 -14.57 -10.96
C ASN A 273 -3.19 -14.69 -12.40
N LEU A 274 -1.91 -14.92 -12.54
CA LEU A 274 -1.25 -15.23 -13.79
C LEU A 274 0.04 -16.02 -13.52
N PHE A 275 0.70 -16.49 -14.57
CA PHE A 275 2.03 -17.07 -14.49
C PHE A 275 3.05 -16.06 -15.04
N GLY A 276 3.85 -15.50 -14.12
CA GLY A 276 4.98 -14.61 -14.47
C GLY A 276 6.29 -15.41 -14.46
N ASN A 277 7.04 -15.40 -15.55
CA ASN A 277 8.19 -16.31 -15.77
C ASN A 277 7.84 -17.77 -15.45
N GLY A 278 6.61 -18.17 -15.79
CA GLY A 278 6.11 -19.50 -15.51
C GLY A 278 5.71 -19.77 -14.05
N ILE A 279 5.77 -18.79 -13.14
CA ILE A 279 5.51 -18.95 -11.69
C ILE A 279 4.13 -18.41 -11.36
N LEU A 280 3.31 -19.21 -10.63
CA LEU A 280 1.98 -18.78 -10.21
C LEU A 280 2.04 -17.62 -9.22
N THR A 281 1.50 -16.49 -9.63
CA THR A 281 1.53 -15.25 -8.89
C THR A 281 0.17 -14.53 -8.91
N SER A 282 -0.11 -13.74 -7.88
CA SER A 282 -1.33 -12.93 -7.85
C SER A 282 -1.22 -11.76 -8.82
N ILE A 283 -2.36 -11.23 -9.23
CA ILE A 283 -2.42 -9.93 -9.89
C ILE A 283 -2.66 -8.82 -8.87
N GLY A 284 -2.36 -7.59 -9.26
CA GLY A 284 -2.46 -6.42 -8.37
C GLY A 284 -3.87 -5.88 -8.27
N TYR A 285 -4.72 -6.53 -7.50
CA TYR A 285 -6.10 -6.08 -7.30
C TYR A 285 -6.25 -4.81 -6.46
N ASN A 286 -5.22 -4.36 -5.78
CA ASN A 286 -5.23 -3.05 -5.13
C ASN A 286 -5.47 -1.91 -6.12
N ASN A 287 -5.23 -2.14 -7.40
CA ASN A 287 -5.52 -1.20 -8.47
C ASN A 287 -6.96 -1.32 -9.02
N LEU A 288 -7.78 -2.22 -8.51
CA LEU A 288 -9.19 -2.30 -8.90
C LEU A 288 -10.01 -1.10 -8.40
N TYR A 289 -9.56 -0.42 -7.35
CA TYR A 289 -10.23 0.76 -6.82
C TYR A 289 -10.39 1.91 -7.84
N PRO A 290 -9.40 2.21 -8.70
CA PRO A 290 -9.58 3.18 -9.77
C PRO A 290 -10.55 2.74 -10.87
N ILE A 291 -10.87 1.45 -11.00
CA ILE A 291 -11.77 0.95 -12.05
C ILE A 291 -13.16 1.58 -11.94
N GLN A 292 -13.63 1.89 -10.74
CA GLN A 292 -14.90 2.63 -10.54
C GLN A 292 -14.88 4.04 -11.16
N ASN A 293 -13.69 4.63 -11.28
CA ASN A 293 -13.49 5.99 -11.79
C ASN A 293 -12.86 6.00 -13.18
N MET A 294 -12.52 4.84 -13.73
CA MET A 294 -11.88 4.75 -15.04
C MET A 294 -12.91 4.87 -16.18
N LYS A 295 -12.95 6.03 -16.77
CA LYS A 295 -13.59 6.28 -18.06
C LYS A 295 -12.90 5.55 -19.25
N PHE A 296 -11.99 4.57 -19.01
CA PHE A 296 -10.99 4.18 -19.99
C PHE A 296 -10.77 2.69 -20.19
N ILE A 297 -11.63 1.82 -19.72
CA ILE A 297 -11.59 0.46 -20.25
C ILE A 297 -12.17 0.52 -21.65
N LYS A 298 -11.37 1.03 -22.57
CA LYS A 298 -11.59 0.74 -23.99
C LYS A 298 -11.12 -0.69 -24.21
N ASP A 299 -11.95 -1.62 -23.85
CA ASP A 299 -11.81 -2.96 -24.33
C ASP A 299 -12.14 -2.94 -25.83
N THR A 300 -11.19 -3.36 -26.66
CA THR A 300 -11.43 -3.65 -28.07
C THR A 300 -12.49 -4.74 -28.25
N ARG A 301 -12.80 -5.51 -27.20
CA ARG A 301 -13.95 -6.42 -27.12
C ARG A 301 -15.27 -5.74 -26.83
N LYS A 302 -15.37 -4.49 -27.16
CA LYS A 302 -16.51 -3.64 -26.83
C LYS A 302 -16.55 -3.34 -25.35
N GLU A 303 -16.65 -2.08 -25.10
CA GLU A 303 -17.33 -1.56 -23.97
C GLU A 303 -18.12 -2.67 -23.31
N ILE A 304 -17.42 -3.50 -22.53
CA ILE A 304 -18.11 -4.20 -21.48
C ILE A 304 -18.66 -3.04 -20.71
N ALA A 305 -19.93 -2.76 -20.92
CA ALA A 305 -20.51 -1.55 -20.42
C ALA A 305 -20.13 -1.50 -18.95
N MET A 306 -19.50 -0.43 -18.51
CA MET A 306 -19.19 -0.21 -17.09
C MET A 306 -20.41 -0.52 -16.23
N SER A 307 -21.63 -0.40 -16.79
CA SER A 307 -22.90 -0.81 -16.21
C SER A 307 -23.02 -2.32 -15.96
N GLU A 308 -22.40 -3.19 -16.76
CA GLU A 308 -22.42 -4.64 -16.53
C GLU A 308 -21.50 -5.04 -15.40
N TYR A 309 -20.44 -4.25 -15.14
CA TYR A 309 -19.53 -4.46 -14.02
C TYR A 309 -19.94 -3.73 -12.74
N VAL A 310 -20.82 -2.75 -12.79
CA VAL A 310 -21.23 -1.98 -11.61
C VAL A 310 -21.99 -2.82 -10.58
N GLY A 311 -22.76 -3.81 -10.99
CA GLY A 311 -23.44 -4.71 -10.06
C GLY A 311 -22.55 -5.84 -9.52
N ILE A 312 -21.57 -6.25 -10.28
CA ILE A 312 -20.66 -7.38 -10.06
C ILE A 312 -19.41 -6.94 -9.32
N PRO A 313 -18.71 -5.89 -9.77
CA PRO A 313 -17.60 -5.34 -9.03
C PRO A 313 -17.97 -4.93 -7.62
N THR A 314 -19.19 -4.51 -7.34
CA THR A 314 -19.61 -4.14 -5.98
C THR A 314 -19.58 -5.33 -5.02
N LYS A 315 -19.96 -6.53 -5.44
CA LYS A 315 -19.79 -7.76 -4.65
C LYS A 315 -18.32 -8.14 -4.51
N TYR A 316 -17.58 -8.02 -5.56
CA TYR A 316 -16.17 -8.27 -5.64
C TYR A 316 -15.39 -7.31 -4.73
N TYR A 317 -15.68 -6.02 -4.79
CA TYR A 317 -15.11 -5.01 -3.91
C TYR A 317 -15.48 -5.21 -2.44
N ARG A 318 -16.68 -5.69 -2.14
CA ARG A 318 -17.04 -6.04 -0.77
C ARG A 318 -16.19 -7.20 -0.26
N GLY A 319 -15.94 -8.20 -1.07
CA GLY A 319 -15.07 -9.31 -0.75
C GLY A 319 -13.63 -8.85 -0.51
N LEU A 320 -13.08 -8.00 -1.38
CA LEU A 320 -11.76 -7.39 -1.26
C LEU A 320 -11.63 -6.58 0.03
N ARG A 321 -12.56 -5.67 0.30
CA ARG A 321 -12.57 -4.87 1.53
C ARG A 321 -12.72 -5.73 2.78
N LEU A 322 -13.55 -6.76 2.73
CA LEU A 322 -13.73 -7.66 3.85
C LEU A 322 -12.45 -8.46 4.12
N SER A 323 -11.76 -8.93 3.08
CA SER A 323 -10.51 -9.65 3.22
C SER A 323 -9.40 -8.77 3.79
N GLU A 324 -9.33 -7.52 3.37
CA GLU A 324 -8.41 -6.53 3.90
C GLU A 324 -8.69 -6.21 5.38
N GLN A 325 -9.95 -6.00 5.73
CA GLN A 325 -10.36 -5.66 7.10
C GLN A 325 -10.18 -6.80 8.11
N VAL A 326 -10.34 -8.04 7.68
CA VAL A 326 -10.30 -9.21 8.57
C VAL A 326 -9.04 -10.06 8.41
N GLY A 327 -8.09 -9.64 7.56
CA GLY A 327 -6.85 -10.38 7.29
C GLY A 327 -7.06 -11.75 6.64
N ILE A 328 -8.24 -12.01 6.09
CA ILE A 328 -8.54 -13.22 5.35
C ILE A 328 -8.00 -13.06 3.93
N SER A 329 -7.40 -14.09 3.36
CA SER A 329 -6.94 -14.02 1.99
C SER A 329 -8.12 -13.75 1.06
N ILE A 330 -7.89 -12.91 0.08
CA ILE A 330 -8.86 -12.55 -0.94
C ILE A 330 -9.42 -13.78 -1.64
N GLU A 331 -8.59 -14.76 -1.88
CA GLU A 331 -8.90 -16.03 -2.50
C GLU A 331 -9.97 -16.79 -1.72
N ASN A 332 -9.97 -16.67 -0.41
CA ASN A 332 -10.98 -17.30 0.45
C ASN A 332 -12.25 -16.46 0.61
N THR A 333 -12.16 -15.16 0.40
CA THR A 333 -13.29 -14.24 0.64
C THR A 333 -14.12 -14.00 -0.61
N ILE A 334 -13.49 -14.00 -1.74
CA ILE A 334 -14.15 -13.81 -3.02
C ILE A 334 -14.50 -15.19 -3.55
N ASN A 335 -14.84 -16.18 -2.84
CA ASN A 335 -15.35 -17.40 -3.48
C ASN A 335 -15.35 -17.28 -5.00
N TYR A 336 -14.28 -16.98 -5.62
CA TYR A 336 -14.15 -16.64 -7.02
C TYR A 336 -15.51 -16.56 -7.73
N VAL A 337 -16.46 -15.78 -7.17
CA VAL A 337 -17.55 -15.27 -7.98
C VAL A 337 -16.81 -14.42 -8.97
N SER A 338 -16.12 -15.16 -9.78
CA SER A 338 -15.33 -14.65 -10.85
C SER A 338 -16.25 -13.70 -11.57
N VAL A 339 -15.71 -12.63 -12.05
CA VAL A 339 -16.31 -11.81 -13.08
C VAL A 339 -17.00 -12.73 -14.14
N ARG A 340 -16.54 -13.95 -14.32
CA ARG A 340 -17.10 -14.99 -15.18
C ARG A 340 -18.49 -15.52 -14.75
N GLU A 341 -18.73 -15.82 -13.46
CA GLU A 341 -20.07 -16.20 -13.01
C GLU A 341 -21.06 -15.06 -13.13
N ALA A 342 -20.56 -13.88 -12.89
CA ALA A 342 -21.32 -12.68 -13.04
C ALA A 342 -21.63 -12.38 -14.50
N LYS A 343 -20.70 -12.62 -15.42
CA LYS A 343 -20.90 -12.50 -16.86
C LYS A 343 -21.86 -13.58 -17.38
N LYS A 344 -21.73 -14.83 -16.95
CA LYS A 344 -22.70 -15.88 -17.25
C LYS A 344 -24.11 -15.53 -16.77
N LYS A 345 -24.22 -14.83 -15.65
CA LYS A 345 -25.50 -14.40 -15.08
C LYS A 345 -26.13 -13.25 -15.85
N SER A 346 -25.31 -12.29 -16.35
CA SER A 346 -25.78 -11.21 -17.22
C SER A 346 -26.19 -11.72 -18.59
N GLU A 347 -25.42 -12.62 -19.19
CA GLU A 347 -25.74 -13.26 -20.48
C GLU A 347 -27.04 -14.09 -20.40
N SER A 348 -27.31 -14.77 -19.28
CA SER A 348 -28.57 -15.51 -19.07
C SER A 348 -29.78 -14.63 -18.86
N THR A 349 -29.59 -13.40 -18.38
CA THR A 349 -30.68 -12.44 -18.16
C THR A 349 -31.05 -11.71 -19.45
N THR A 350 -30.10 -11.53 -20.37
CA THR A 350 -30.34 -10.90 -21.68
C THR A 350 -31.02 -11.83 -22.68
N LEU A 351 -31.01 -13.16 -22.43
CA LEU A 351 -31.69 -14.16 -23.26
C LEU A 351 -33.15 -14.39 -22.88
N ILE A 352 -33.65 -13.74 -21.81
CA ILE A 352 -35.01 -13.88 -21.31
C ILE A 352 -35.83 -12.58 -21.50
N SER A 353 -35.23 -11.55 -22.05
CA SER A 353 -35.86 -10.29 -22.46
C SER A 353 -35.90 -10.20 -23.98
#